data_ac6a79b54cc5f873c406a84535585c56
#
_entry.id   ac6a79b54cc5f873c406a84535585c56
#
_cell.length_a   1.000
_cell.length_b   1.000
_cell.length_c   1.000
_cell.angle_alpha   90.00
_cell.angle_beta   90.00
_cell.angle_gamma   90.00
#
_symmetry.space_group_name_H-M   'P 1'
#
loop_
_entity.id
_entity.type
_entity.pdbx_description
1 polymer ?
#
loop_
_entity_poly.entity_id
_entity_poly.type
_entity_poly.pdbx_seq_one_letter_code
_entity_poly.pdbx_strand_id
1 'polypeptide(L)'
;MNDSQLLDIIAGALYSSKETQMNSYNLGKYVVENNIEGDIIECGVAMAGNFASMILGATSLPQGQSRKFWGFDSFIGIQLAGKKDTQQAGIGAITHNTDVSYEDLLVSSGITSHSKQQVESNLTNWGLNNFNIELVEGWVQNSIPLVDDRIEKISILRLDMDVYHPTIYTLEMWWDKISDGGIVIIDDWALDGVRIACYEFFEKRGINPEIHTILNSTPTYFFK
;
A
#
# COMPACT_ATOMS: atom_id res chain seq x y z
N MET A 1 4.91 -10.22 -24.41
CA MET A 1 4.29 -8.92 -24.05
C MET A 1 5.38 -8.07 -23.40
N ASN A 2 5.48 -6.80 -23.72
CA ASN A 2 6.42 -5.91 -23.03
C ASN A 2 5.72 -5.22 -21.83
N ASP A 3 6.50 -4.57 -20.94
CA ASP A 3 5.97 -3.95 -19.72
C ASP A 3 4.89 -2.92 -20.02
N SER A 4 5.05 -2.08 -21.04
CA SER A 4 4.05 -1.05 -21.39
C SER A 4 2.69 -1.67 -21.77
N GLN A 5 2.69 -2.74 -22.54
CA GLN A 5 1.46 -3.45 -22.92
C GLN A 5 0.80 -4.09 -21.69
N LEU A 6 1.61 -4.63 -20.76
CA LEU A 6 1.10 -5.23 -19.55
C LEU A 6 0.54 -4.17 -18.60
N LEU A 7 1.20 -3.02 -18.45
CA LEU A 7 0.69 -1.89 -17.67
C LEU A 7 -0.65 -1.36 -18.22
N ASP A 8 -0.84 -1.31 -19.54
CA ASP A 8 -2.13 -0.93 -20.14
C ASP A 8 -3.26 -1.94 -19.80
N ILE A 9 -2.94 -3.22 -19.67
CA ILE A 9 -3.90 -4.25 -19.21
C ILE A 9 -4.20 -4.09 -17.72
N ILE A 10 -3.16 -3.93 -16.88
CA ILE A 10 -3.26 -3.73 -15.43
C ILE A 10 -4.07 -2.47 -15.10
N ALA A 11 -4.02 -1.44 -15.95
CA ALA A 11 -4.76 -0.19 -15.78
C ALA A 11 -6.28 -0.41 -15.59
N GLY A 12 -6.84 -1.49 -16.10
CA GLY A 12 -8.24 -1.85 -15.88
C GLY A 12 -8.58 -2.28 -14.43
N ALA A 13 -7.56 -2.53 -13.61
CA ALA A 13 -7.70 -2.91 -12.19
C ALA A 13 -7.24 -1.81 -11.23
N LEU A 14 -7.13 -0.57 -11.68
CA LEU A 14 -6.75 0.57 -10.87
C LEU A 14 -7.97 1.34 -10.37
N TYR A 15 -7.91 1.79 -9.13
CA TYR A 15 -8.76 2.85 -8.59
C TYR A 15 -8.06 4.23 -8.60
N SER A 16 -6.83 4.27 -9.08
CA SER A 16 -5.96 5.44 -9.16
C SER A 16 -5.68 5.86 -10.60
N SER A 17 -4.97 6.97 -10.78
CA SER A 17 -4.59 7.49 -12.09
C SER A 17 -3.48 6.67 -12.76
N LYS A 18 -3.32 6.86 -14.07
CA LYS A 18 -2.20 6.27 -14.82
C LYS A 18 -0.85 6.83 -14.32
N GLU A 19 -0.81 8.05 -13.85
CA GLU A 19 0.39 8.67 -13.26
C GLU A 19 0.80 7.95 -11.96
N THR A 20 -0.16 7.58 -11.11
CA THR A 20 0.07 6.76 -9.92
C THR A 20 0.61 5.39 -10.28
N GLN A 21 0.01 4.73 -11.28
CA GLN A 21 0.48 3.45 -11.79
C GLN A 21 1.94 3.52 -12.25
N MET A 22 2.27 4.52 -13.08
CA MET A 22 3.63 4.71 -13.58
C MET A 22 4.61 5.04 -12.46
N ASN A 23 4.18 5.80 -11.45
CA ASN A 23 4.99 6.05 -10.27
C ASN A 23 5.27 4.73 -9.52
N SER A 24 4.26 3.89 -9.27
CA SER A 24 4.39 2.58 -8.65
C SER A 24 5.40 1.70 -9.42
N TYR A 25 5.29 1.62 -10.75
CA TYR A 25 6.24 0.91 -11.60
C TYR A 25 7.67 1.46 -11.46
N ASN A 26 7.82 2.78 -11.57
CA ASN A 26 9.13 3.43 -11.53
C ASN A 26 9.80 3.29 -10.15
N LEU A 27 9.04 3.37 -9.05
CA LEU A 27 9.58 3.18 -7.70
C LEU A 27 9.97 1.72 -7.45
N GLY A 28 9.18 0.75 -7.96
CA GLY A 28 9.56 -0.66 -7.95
C GLY A 28 10.90 -0.92 -8.65
N LYS A 29 11.11 -0.29 -9.81
CA LYS A 29 12.36 -0.36 -10.55
C LYS A 29 13.50 0.38 -9.81
N TYR A 30 13.23 1.56 -9.27
CA TYR A 30 14.18 2.42 -8.57
C TYR A 30 14.87 1.70 -7.40
N VAL A 31 14.11 0.98 -6.55
CA VAL A 31 14.69 0.31 -5.39
C VAL A 31 15.64 -0.83 -5.80
N VAL A 32 15.45 -1.42 -6.98
CA VAL A 32 16.37 -2.43 -7.52
C VAL A 32 17.59 -1.78 -8.14
N GLU A 33 17.44 -0.73 -8.95
CA GLU A 33 18.54 0.02 -9.56
C GLU A 33 19.50 0.63 -8.53
N ASN A 34 18.96 1.05 -7.38
CA ASN A 34 19.74 1.66 -6.30
C ASN A 34 20.16 0.66 -5.21
N ASN A 35 19.93 -0.65 -5.41
CA ASN A 35 20.28 -1.72 -4.47
C ASN A 35 19.69 -1.51 -3.05
N ILE A 36 18.50 -0.92 -2.93
CA ILE A 36 17.81 -0.75 -1.66
C ILE A 36 17.29 -2.12 -1.24
N GLU A 37 17.79 -2.63 -0.12
CA GLU A 37 17.45 -3.96 0.38
C GLU A 37 16.03 -4.01 0.94
N GLY A 38 15.43 -5.20 0.91
CA GLY A 38 14.16 -5.49 1.57
C GLY A 38 13.02 -5.78 0.60
N ASP A 39 11.91 -6.19 1.18
CA ASP A 39 10.69 -6.59 0.49
C ASP A 39 9.93 -5.37 -0.03
N ILE A 40 9.02 -5.60 -0.97
CA ILE A 40 8.05 -4.60 -1.43
C ILE A 40 6.70 -4.98 -0.86
N ILE A 41 6.08 -4.04 -0.15
CA ILE A 41 4.83 -4.26 0.59
C ILE A 41 3.77 -3.26 0.15
N GLU A 42 2.55 -3.74 -0.08
CA GLU A 42 1.35 -2.91 -0.18
C GLU A 42 0.32 -3.35 0.84
N CYS A 43 -0.22 -2.39 1.59
CA CYS A 43 -1.36 -2.56 2.49
C CYS A 43 -2.58 -1.88 1.86
N GLY A 44 -3.62 -2.68 1.54
CA GLY A 44 -4.75 -2.28 0.72
C GLY A 44 -4.50 -2.54 -0.76
N VAL A 45 -4.49 -3.81 -1.19
CA VAL A 45 -4.17 -4.16 -2.59
C VAL A 45 -5.36 -4.03 -3.54
N ALA A 46 -6.60 -3.99 -3.04
CA ALA A 46 -7.83 -3.96 -3.84
C ALA A 46 -7.82 -5.02 -4.96
N MET A 47 -7.78 -4.60 -6.23
CA MET A 47 -7.63 -5.51 -7.39
C MET A 47 -6.17 -5.74 -7.80
N ALA A 48 -5.20 -5.29 -7.02
CA ALA A 48 -3.75 -5.42 -7.19
C ALA A 48 -3.14 -4.61 -8.35
N GLY A 49 -3.78 -3.54 -8.82
CA GLY A 49 -3.25 -2.76 -9.94
C GLY A 49 -1.91 -2.08 -9.64
N ASN A 50 -1.81 -1.35 -8.52
CA ASN A 50 -0.56 -0.70 -8.10
C ASN A 50 0.47 -1.72 -7.61
N PHE A 51 0.04 -2.75 -6.88
CA PHE A 51 0.88 -3.85 -6.43
C PHE A 51 1.56 -4.54 -7.60
N ALA A 52 0.80 -4.95 -8.61
CA ALA A 52 1.31 -5.55 -9.83
C ALA A 52 2.27 -4.62 -10.59
N SER A 53 2.00 -3.31 -10.58
CA SER A 53 2.87 -2.33 -11.23
C SER A 53 4.22 -2.20 -10.52
N MET A 54 4.25 -2.21 -9.16
CA MET A 54 5.50 -2.26 -8.40
C MET A 54 6.28 -3.56 -8.65
N ILE A 55 5.59 -4.71 -8.67
CA ILE A 55 6.19 -6.01 -8.99
C ILE A 55 6.83 -5.97 -10.37
N LEU A 56 6.08 -5.52 -11.39
CA LEU A 56 6.56 -5.45 -12.77
C LEU A 56 7.79 -4.55 -12.88
N GLY A 57 7.76 -3.38 -12.24
CA GLY A 57 8.91 -2.47 -12.20
C GLY A 57 10.14 -3.12 -11.58
N ALA A 58 10.01 -3.73 -10.42
CA ALA A 58 11.12 -4.40 -9.74
C ALA A 58 11.67 -5.57 -10.56
N THR A 59 10.79 -6.41 -11.10
CA THR A 59 11.16 -7.64 -11.83
C THR A 59 11.61 -7.40 -13.27
N SER A 60 11.46 -6.17 -13.78
CA SER A 60 12.05 -5.74 -15.07
C SER A 60 13.58 -5.87 -15.09
N LEU A 61 14.19 -5.93 -13.91
CA LEU A 61 15.63 -6.13 -13.72
C LEU A 61 15.90 -7.50 -13.09
N PRO A 62 16.97 -8.22 -13.53
CA PRO A 62 17.26 -9.56 -13.01
C PRO A 62 17.39 -9.63 -11.48
N GLN A 63 17.99 -8.61 -10.86
CA GLN A 63 18.19 -8.55 -9.40
C GLN A 63 16.89 -8.43 -8.61
N GLY A 64 15.83 -7.91 -9.23
CA GLY A 64 14.52 -7.77 -8.60
C GLY A 64 13.68 -9.06 -8.63
N GLN A 65 14.03 -10.04 -9.47
CA GLN A 65 13.23 -11.26 -9.65
C GLN A 65 13.21 -12.18 -8.44
N SER A 66 14.21 -12.10 -7.56
CA SER A 66 14.27 -12.87 -6.31
C SER A 66 13.64 -12.15 -5.11
N ARG A 67 13.21 -10.90 -5.29
CA ARG A 67 12.62 -10.09 -4.23
C ARG A 67 11.28 -10.65 -3.79
N LYS A 68 10.94 -10.49 -2.52
CA LYS A 68 9.64 -10.88 -1.99
C LYS A 68 8.68 -9.69 -2.05
N PHE A 69 7.42 -10.02 -2.36
CA PHE A 69 6.33 -9.07 -2.49
C PHE A 69 5.19 -9.48 -1.56
N TRP A 70 4.72 -8.56 -0.73
CA TRP A 70 3.65 -8.80 0.23
C TRP A 70 2.47 -7.90 -0.07
N GLY A 71 1.31 -8.51 -0.28
CA GLY A 71 0.05 -7.78 -0.42
C GLY A 71 -0.85 -8.07 0.78
N PHE A 72 -1.13 -7.03 1.57
CA PHE A 72 -2.04 -7.11 2.71
C PHE A 72 -3.38 -6.50 2.35
N ASP A 73 -4.45 -7.21 2.64
CA ASP A 73 -5.82 -6.70 2.46
C ASP A 73 -6.78 -7.44 3.37
N SER A 74 -7.86 -6.80 3.76
CA SER A 74 -8.97 -7.45 4.45
C SER A 74 -9.71 -8.43 3.53
N PHE A 75 -9.67 -8.17 2.21
CA PHE A 75 -10.45 -8.82 1.14
C PHE A 75 -11.97 -8.76 1.34
N ILE A 76 -12.42 -7.90 2.25
CA ILE A 76 -13.84 -7.64 2.52
C ILE A 76 -14.19 -6.15 2.46
N GLY A 77 -13.23 -5.29 2.11
CA GLY A 77 -13.41 -3.86 1.92
C GLY A 77 -12.66 -2.99 2.94
N ILE A 78 -12.88 -1.68 2.88
CA ILE A 78 -12.25 -0.69 3.74
C ILE A 78 -12.81 -0.80 5.16
N GLN A 79 -11.96 -0.66 6.16
CA GLN A 79 -12.32 -0.60 7.58
C GLN A 79 -13.18 0.64 7.87
N LEU A 80 -14.00 0.62 8.90
CA LEU A 80 -14.79 1.77 9.32
C LEU A 80 -13.88 2.94 9.74
N ALA A 81 -14.31 4.14 9.38
CA ALA A 81 -13.63 5.38 9.73
C ALA A 81 -13.80 5.72 11.21
N GLY A 82 -12.75 6.20 11.82
CA GLY A 82 -12.73 6.67 13.20
C GLY A 82 -12.91 8.18 13.32
N LYS A 83 -12.76 8.69 14.55
CA LYS A 83 -12.96 10.11 14.91
C LYS A 83 -12.05 11.08 14.14
N LYS A 84 -10.88 10.64 13.72
CA LYS A 84 -9.92 11.47 12.97
C LYS A 84 -10.15 11.51 11.46
N ASP A 85 -11.02 10.65 10.96
CA ASP A 85 -11.36 10.56 9.55
C ASP A 85 -12.55 11.50 9.24
N THR A 86 -12.29 12.83 9.27
CA THR A 86 -13.35 13.85 9.23
C THR A 86 -13.79 14.26 7.85
N GLN A 87 -12.96 14.06 6.84
CA GLN A 87 -13.26 14.38 5.45
C GLN A 87 -12.93 13.18 4.57
N GLN A 88 -13.97 12.55 4.07
CA GLN A 88 -13.83 11.46 3.14
C GLN A 88 -14.37 11.86 1.77
N ALA A 89 -13.61 12.72 1.10
CA ALA A 89 -13.92 13.09 -0.26
C ALA A 89 -13.87 11.83 -1.16
N GLY A 90 -15.02 11.40 -1.64
CA GLY A 90 -15.16 10.34 -2.64
C GLY A 90 -15.47 8.94 -2.10
N ILE A 91 -15.21 8.66 -0.82
CA ILE A 91 -15.62 7.40 -0.20
C ILE A 91 -16.97 7.66 0.47
N GLY A 92 -18.07 7.56 -0.29
CA GLY A 92 -19.39 7.90 0.18
C GLY A 92 -19.68 7.26 1.54
N ALA A 93 -20.03 8.10 2.53
CA ALA A 93 -20.65 7.73 3.80
C ALA A 93 -20.08 6.50 4.52
N ILE A 94 -18.76 6.42 4.68
CA ILE A 94 -18.21 5.61 5.75
C ILE A 94 -18.74 6.23 7.03
N THR A 95 -19.61 5.52 7.73
CA THR A 95 -20.30 6.04 8.90
C THR A 95 -19.28 6.36 9.98
N HIS A 96 -19.14 7.65 10.28
CA HIS A 96 -18.34 8.10 11.41
C HIS A 96 -19.01 7.66 12.69
N ASN A 97 -18.45 6.70 13.36
CA ASN A 97 -18.82 6.43 14.74
C ASN A 97 -17.76 7.02 15.65
N THR A 98 -18.06 8.18 16.23
CA THR A 98 -17.11 8.97 17.00
C THR A 98 -16.86 8.44 18.41
N ASP A 99 -17.65 7.47 18.87
CA ASP A 99 -17.67 6.99 20.26
C ASP A 99 -17.38 5.49 20.42
N VAL A 100 -16.90 4.82 19.38
CA VAL A 100 -16.54 3.40 19.41
C VAL A 100 -15.08 3.18 19.77
N SER A 101 -14.80 2.03 20.36
CA SER A 101 -13.42 1.58 20.59
C SER A 101 -12.73 1.29 19.27
N TYR A 102 -11.40 1.26 19.31
CA TYR A 102 -10.59 0.94 18.13
C TYR A 102 -10.93 -0.45 17.54
N GLU A 103 -11.18 -1.42 18.41
CA GLU A 103 -11.53 -2.79 18.02
C GLU A 103 -12.88 -2.84 17.29
N ASP A 104 -13.82 -1.96 17.65
CA ASP A 104 -15.13 -1.87 17.01
C ASP A 104 -15.06 -1.29 15.58
N LEU A 105 -13.94 -0.65 15.23
CA LEU A 105 -13.68 -0.16 13.86
C LEU A 105 -13.19 -1.26 12.91
N LEU A 106 -12.79 -2.43 13.41
CA LEU A 106 -12.33 -3.57 12.60
C LEU A 106 -13.53 -4.30 11.94
N VAL A 107 -14.35 -3.51 11.28
CA VAL A 107 -15.55 -3.95 10.56
C VAL A 107 -15.52 -3.36 9.16
N SER A 108 -15.94 -4.13 8.16
CA SER A 108 -15.97 -3.68 6.78
C SER A 108 -17.05 -2.63 6.54
N SER A 109 -16.70 -1.58 5.82
CA SER A 109 -17.67 -0.64 5.23
C SER A 109 -18.40 -1.21 4.01
N GLY A 110 -17.92 -2.32 3.45
CA GLY A 110 -18.38 -2.90 2.20
C GLY A 110 -17.87 -2.18 0.93
N ILE A 111 -17.07 -1.11 1.10
CA ILE A 111 -16.52 -0.35 -0.02
C ILE A 111 -15.20 -1.01 -0.46
N THR A 112 -14.94 -1.05 -1.77
CA THR A 112 -13.73 -1.64 -2.37
C THR A 112 -13.48 -3.09 -1.95
N SER A 113 -14.56 -3.89 -1.86
CA SER A 113 -14.49 -5.29 -1.45
C SER A 113 -14.15 -6.18 -2.65
N HIS A 114 -12.96 -6.80 -2.62
CA HIS A 114 -12.49 -7.75 -3.63
C HIS A 114 -11.94 -9.00 -2.94
N SER A 115 -12.39 -10.18 -3.38
CA SER A 115 -11.93 -11.42 -2.78
C SER A 115 -10.46 -11.70 -3.10
N LYS A 116 -9.77 -12.35 -2.16
CA LYS A 116 -8.39 -12.81 -2.36
C LYS A 116 -8.24 -13.64 -3.64
N GLN A 117 -9.20 -14.51 -3.93
CA GLN A 117 -9.21 -15.33 -5.14
C GLN A 117 -9.24 -14.48 -6.43
N GLN A 118 -9.96 -13.35 -6.42
CA GLN A 118 -9.97 -12.43 -7.57
C GLN A 118 -8.60 -11.79 -7.78
N VAL A 119 -7.93 -11.37 -6.70
CA VAL A 119 -6.57 -10.82 -6.74
C VAL A 119 -5.56 -11.86 -7.25
N GLU A 120 -5.61 -13.09 -6.74
CA GLU A 120 -4.78 -14.20 -7.22
C GLU A 120 -5.00 -14.49 -8.71
N SER A 121 -6.26 -14.43 -9.16
CA SER A 121 -6.61 -14.61 -10.57
C SER A 121 -6.05 -13.48 -11.43
N ASN A 122 -6.11 -12.22 -10.98
CA ASN A 122 -5.54 -11.08 -11.68
C ASN A 122 -4.01 -11.24 -11.83
N LEU A 123 -3.31 -11.51 -10.74
CA LEU A 123 -1.85 -11.72 -10.77
C LEU A 123 -1.45 -12.87 -11.71
N THR A 124 -2.24 -13.97 -11.72
CA THR A 124 -2.03 -15.09 -12.61
C THR A 124 -2.26 -14.70 -14.09
N ASN A 125 -3.34 -13.99 -14.38
CA ASN A 125 -3.68 -13.54 -15.73
C ASN A 125 -2.63 -12.55 -16.29
N TRP A 126 -1.96 -11.80 -15.41
CA TRP A 126 -0.87 -10.91 -15.77
C TRP A 126 0.51 -11.60 -15.83
N GLY A 127 0.57 -12.91 -15.52
CA GLY A 127 1.81 -13.70 -15.56
C GLY A 127 2.78 -13.38 -14.42
N LEU A 128 2.29 -12.78 -13.32
CA LEU A 128 3.11 -12.37 -12.17
C LEU A 128 3.18 -13.46 -11.09
N ASN A 129 2.38 -14.51 -11.17
CA ASN A 129 2.32 -15.61 -10.19
C ASN A 129 3.60 -16.46 -10.09
N ASN A 130 4.58 -16.23 -10.98
CA ASN A 130 5.90 -16.88 -10.93
C ASN A 130 6.89 -16.18 -9.99
N PHE A 131 6.57 -14.98 -9.52
CA PHE A 131 7.39 -14.25 -8.57
C PHE A 131 7.03 -14.63 -7.12
N ASN A 132 7.89 -14.27 -6.18
CA ASN A 132 7.69 -14.59 -4.76
C ASN A 132 6.67 -13.65 -4.13
N ILE A 133 5.39 -13.87 -4.42
CA ILE A 133 4.26 -13.07 -3.94
C ILE A 133 3.54 -13.81 -2.82
N GLU A 134 3.22 -13.10 -1.75
CA GLU A 134 2.38 -13.58 -0.66
C GLU A 134 1.24 -12.58 -0.40
N LEU A 135 0.00 -13.07 -0.45
CA LEU A 135 -1.19 -12.30 -0.07
C LEU A 135 -1.60 -12.68 1.35
N VAL A 136 -1.63 -11.69 2.23
CA VAL A 136 -1.97 -11.84 3.64
C VAL A 136 -3.35 -11.26 3.90
N GLU A 137 -4.28 -12.13 4.27
CA GLU A 137 -5.68 -11.77 4.51
C GLU A 137 -5.92 -11.30 5.94
N GLY A 138 -6.67 -10.23 6.09
CA GLY A 138 -7.12 -9.68 7.36
C GLY A 138 -6.79 -8.19 7.50
N TRP A 139 -7.40 -7.58 8.52
CA TRP A 139 -7.03 -6.22 8.92
C TRP A 139 -5.54 -6.17 9.29
N VAL A 140 -4.82 -5.16 8.86
CA VAL A 140 -3.36 -5.05 9.12
C VAL A 140 -3.00 -5.17 10.61
N GLN A 141 -3.88 -4.71 11.49
CA GLN A 141 -3.73 -4.82 12.93
C GLN A 141 -3.70 -6.27 13.44
N ASN A 142 -4.38 -7.16 12.73
CA ASN A 142 -4.45 -8.58 13.08
C ASN A 142 -3.48 -9.43 12.25
N SER A 143 -3.23 -9.04 11.00
CA SER A 143 -2.47 -9.83 10.04
C SER A 143 -0.96 -9.55 10.08
N ILE A 144 -0.54 -8.30 10.32
CA ILE A 144 0.88 -7.96 10.48
C ILE A 144 1.56 -8.79 11.57
N PRO A 145 1.02 -8.91 12.81
CA PRO A 145 1.67 -9.67 13.87
C PRO A 145 1.88 -11.15 13.56
N LEU A 146 1.13 -11.71 12.61
CA LEU A 146 1.23 -13.12 12.24
C LEU A 146 2.42 -13.43 11.30
N VAL A 147 2.97 -12.41 10.67
CA VAL A 147 4.03 -12.56 9.64
C VAL A 147 5.22 -11.61 9.84
N ASP A 148 5.17 -10.78 10.88
CA ASP A 148 6.15 -9.73 11.12
C ASP A 148 7.59 -10.26 11.24
N ASP A 149 7.77 -11.41 11.85
CA ASP A 149 9.07 -12.10 12.00
C ASP A 149 9.67 -12.60 10.69
N ARG A 150 8.86 -12.64 9.63
CA ARG A 150 9.27 -13.07 8.28
C ARG A 150 9.68 -11.91 7.37
N ILE A 151 9.45 -10.68 7.83
CA ILE A 151 9.79 -9.43 7.14
C ILE A 151 10.95 -8.79 7.89
N GLU A 152 12.15 -8.88 7.35
CA GLU A 152 13.36 -8.34 7.99
C GLU A 152 13.61 -6.88 7.61
N LYS A 153 13.51 -6.59 6.32
CA LYS A 153 13.71 -5.26 5.73
C LYS A 153 12.65 -4.94 4.69
N ILE A 154 12.35 -3.66 4.54
CA ILE A 154 11.35 -3.15 3.59
C ILE A 154 12.02 -2.10 2.70
N SER A 155 11.93 -2.29 1.39
CA SER A 155 12.39 -1.31 0.41
C SER A 155 11.30 -0.36 -0.07
N ILE A 156 10.05 -0.87 -0.16
CA ILE A 156 8.87 -0.04 -0.42
C ILE A 156 7.77 -0.47 0.53
N LEU A 157 7.17 0.49 1.22
CA LEU A 157 5.95 0.36 1.98
C LEU A 157 4.88 1.29 1.37
N ARG A 158 3.89 0.71 0.68
CA ARG A 158 2.74 1.45 0.16
C ARG A 158 1.55 1.27 1.10
N LEU A 159 0.96 2.39 1.52
CA LEU A 159 -0.22 2.46 2.38
C LEU A 159 -1.39 3.02 1.57
N ASP A 160 -2.42 2.21 1.39
CA ASP A 160 -3.61 2.43 0.57
C ASP A 160 -4.83 1.86 1.31
N MET A 161 -5.11 2.42 2.48
CA MET A 161 -6.10 1.87 3.42
C MET A 161 -7.16 2.90 3.84
N ASP A 162 -7.12 4.10 3.26
CA ASP A 162 -8.12 5.16 3.32
C ASP A 162 -8.33 5.82 4.69
N VAL A 163 -7.98 5.20 5.82
CA VAL A 163 -8.33 5.69 7.14
C VAL A 163 -7.13 5.76 8.10
N TYR A 164 -7.28 6.57 9.15
CA TYR A 164 -6.25 6.90 10.14
C TYR A 164 -5.63 5.67 10.82
N HIS A 165 -6.46 4.79 11.38
CA HIS A 165 -5.98 3.73 12.28
C HIS A 165 -5.05 2.72 11.63
N PRO A 166 -5.35 2.10 10.48
CA PRO A 166 -4.42 1.18 9.84
C PRO A 166 -3.16 1.88 9.33
N THR A 167 -3.27 3.16 8.93
CA THR A 167 -2.12 3.95 8.46
C THR A 167 -1.10 4.17 9.59
N ILE A 168 -1.53 4.72 10.72
CA ILE A 168 -0.61 4.97 11.85
C ILE A 168 -0.08 3.67 12.42
N TYR A 169 -0.91 2.63 12.55
CA TYR A 169 -0.50 1.33 13.05
C TYR A 169 0.62 0.73 12.20
N THR A 170 0.48 0.74 10.88
CA THR A 170 1.47 0.15 9.97
C THR A 170 2.78 0.94 9.98
N LEU A 171 2.71 2.28 10.02
CA LEU A 171 3.90 3.13 10.18
C LEU A 171 4.64 2.82 11.49
N GLU A 172 3.93 2.68 12.61
CA GLU A 172 4.53 2.37 13.91
C GLU A 172 5.18 0.98 13.94
N MET A 173 4.54 -0.01 13.32
CA MET A 173 5.05 -1.38 13.28
C MET A 173 6.30 -1.53 12.41
N TRP A 174 6.35 -0.87 11.27
CA TRP A 174 7.33 -1.20 10.25
C TRP A 174 8.35 -0.11 9.93
N TRP A 175 8.23 1.08 10.51
CA TRP A 175 9.20 2.15 10.25
C TRP A 175 10.65 1.71 10.42
N ASP A 176 10.95 1.01 11.50
CA ASP A 176 12.32 0.62 11.82
C ASP A 176 12.85 -0.49 10.89
N LYS A 177 11.95 -1.22 10.18
CA LYS A 177 12.30 -2.21 9.16
C LYS A 177 12.50 -1.61 7.77
N ILE A 178 12.04 -0.38 7.53
CA ILE A 178 12.29 0.29 6.25
C ILE A 178 13.79 0.56 6.14
N SER A 179 14.41 0.14 5.05
CA SER A 179 15.84 0.34 4.79
C SER A 179 16.18 1.82 4.59
N ASP A 180 17.43 2.20 4.82
CA ASP A 180 17.91 3.54 4.47
C ASP A 180 17.74 3.76 2.96
N GLY A 181 17.12 4.88 2.57
CA GLY A 181 16.70 5.16 1.20
C GLY A 181 15.46 4.37 0.74
N GLY A 182 14.86 3.56 1.61
CA GLY A 182 13.57 2.91 1.35
C GLY A 182 12.44 3.94 1.20
N ILE A 183 11.37 3.54 0.58
CA ILE A 183 10.30 4.43 0.13
C ILE A 183 9.01 4.13 0.87
N VAL A 184 8.36 5.16 1.40
CA VAL A 184 6.98 5.10 1.90
C VAL A 184 6.09 5.82 0.90
N ILE A 185 5.06 5.11 0.40
CA ILE A 185 4.05 5.68 -0.49
C ILE A 185 2.74 5.78 0.29
N ILE A 186 2.13 6.95 0.31
CA ILE A 186 0.83 7.21 0.92
C ILE A 186 -0.16 7.51 -0.20
N ASP A 187 -1.06 6.58 -0.49
CA ASP A 187 -2.03 6.74 -1.58
C ASP A 187 -3.05 7.84 -1.26
N ASP A 188 -3.58 7.78 -0.06
CA ASP A 188 -4.72 8.58 0.39
C ASP A 188 -4.32 9.90 1.03
N TRP A 189 -3.26 10.56 0.55
CA TRP A 189 -2.76 11.81 1.13
C TRP A 189 -3.81 12.93 1.16
N ALA A 190 -4.80 12.87 0.27
CA ALA A 190 -5.91 13.82 0.24
C ALA A 190 -6.87 13.67 1.45
N LEU A 191 -6.89 12.51 2.11
CA LEU A 191 -7.79 12.21 3.22
C LEU A 191 -7.19 12.73 4.56
N ASP A 192 -8.03 13.42 5.35
CA ASP A 192 -7.57 14.05 6.58
C ASP A 192 -7.03 13.04 7.59
N GLY A 193 -7.73 11.93 7.80
CA GLY A 193 -7.32 10.89 8.73
C GLY A 193 -5.93 10.34 8.42
N VAL A 194 -5.66 10.08 7.15
CA VAL A 194 -4.36 9.58 6.66
C VAL A 194 -3.25 10.61 6.87
N ARG A 195 -3.50 11.89 6.53
CA ARG A 195 -2.52 12.96 6.77
C ARG A 195 -2.25 13.17 8.26
N ILE A 196 -3.30 13.14 9.11
CA ILE A 196 -3.15 13.24 10.55
C ILE A 196 -2.29 12.10 11.08
N ALA A 197 -2.53 10.85 10.62
CA ALA A 197 -1.73 9.69 10.99
C ALA A 197 -0.25 9.90 10.67
N CYS A 198 0.05 10.37 9.46
CA CYS A 198 1.43 10.63 9.04
C CYS A 198 2.09 11.73 9.88
N TYR A 199 1.44 12.87 10.07
CA TYR A 199 2.02 13.99 10.85
C TYR A 199 2.21 13.63 12.31
N GLU A 200 1.27 12.95 12.96
CA GLU A 200 1.43 12.49 14.35
C GLU A 200 2.60 11.48 14.46
N PHE A 201 2.73 10.60 13.49
CA PHE A 201 3.86 9.68 13.42
C PHE A 201 5.19 10.44 13.26
N PHE A 202 5.25 11.42 12.35
CA PHE A 202 6.47 12.22 12.12
C PHE A 202 6.85 13.00 13.38
N GLU A 203 5.89 13.64 14.03
CA GLU A 203 6.12 14.37 15.29
C GLU A 203 6.64 13.44 16.41
N LYS A 204 5.98 12.29 16.59
CA LYS A 204 6.38 11.28 17.59
C LYS A 204 7.81 10.76 17.37
N ARG A 205 8.22 10.60 16.11
CA ARG A 205 9.56 10.12 15.72
C ARG A 205 10.59 11.23 15.60
N GLY A 206 10.19 12.50 15.68
CA GLY A 206 11.08 13.65 15.49
C GLY A 206 11.67 13.72 14.07
N ILE A 207 10.92 13.29 13.04
CA ILE A 207 11.34 13.28 11.65
C ILE A 207 10.54 14.31 10.84
N ASN A 208 11.12 14.79 9.76
CA ASN A 208 10.49 15.73 8.84
C ASN A 208 10.87 15.33 7.39
N PRO A 209 10.27 14.29 6.84
CA PRO A 209 10.61 13.82 5.49
C PRO A 209 10.21 14.83 4.42
N GLU A 210 10.97 14.88 3.34
CA GLU A 210 10.59 15.62 2.14
C GLU A 210 9.47 14.86 1.41
N ILE A 211 8.29 15.47 1.32
CA ILE A 211 7.13 14.87 0.67
C ILE A 211 7.17 15.16 -0.83
N HIS A 212 7.28 14.11 -1.63
CA HIS A 212 7.21 14.17 -3.08
C HIS A 212 5.78 13.93 -3.56
N THR A 213 5.29 14.79 -4.45
CA THR A 213 3.96 14.67 -5.05
C THR A 213 4.04 14.05 -6.44
N ILE A 214 3.00 13.33 -6.81
CA ILE A 214 2.84 12.78 -8.17
C ILE A 214 2.01 13.77 -8.98
N LEU A 215 2.53 14.20 -10.11
CA LEU A 215 1.85 15.18 -10.97
C LEU A 215 0.46 14.67 -11.38
N ASN A 216 -0.56 15.51 -11.23
CA ASN A 216 -1.97 15.20 -11.52
C ASN A 216 -2.52 13.98 -10.75
N SER A 217 -2.00 13.70 -9.56
CA SER A 217 -2.45 12.59 -8.72
C SER A 217 -2.44 12.97 -7.24
N THR A 218 -3.19 12.22 -6.42
CA THR A 218 -3.29 12.47 -4.98
C THR A 218 -2.21 11.79 -4.14
N PRO A 219 -1.70 10.60 -4.51
CA PRO A 219 -0.66 9.93 -3.74
C PRO A 219 0.61 10.77 -3.61
N THR A 220 1.29 10.55 -2.49
CA THR A 220 2.61 11.12 -2.22
C THR A 220 3.57 10.01 -1.83
N TYR A 221 4.87 10.31 -1.85
CA TYR A 221 5.88 9.40 -1.32
C TYR A 221 7.03 10.18 -0.69
N PHE A 222 7.79 9.51 0.16
CA PHE A 222 9.02 10.05 0.74
C PHE A 222 10.04 8.93 0.98
N PHE A 223 11.29 9.32 1.11
CA PHE A 223 12.40 8.43 1.43
C PHE A 223 12.70 8.43 2.93
N LYS A 224 13.04 7.26 3.47
CA LYS A 224 13.56 7.14 4.81
C LYS A 224 15.04 7.49 4.89
#